data_2bbd0a92fd1f832b5d81fd2c2a51f066
#
_entry.id   2bbd0a92fd1f832b5d81fd2c2a51f066
#
_cell.length_a   1.000
_cell.length_b   1.000
_cell.length_c   1.000
_cell.angle_alpha   90.00
_cell.angle_beta   90.00
_cell.angle_gamma   90.00
#
_symmetry.space_group_name_H-M   'P 1'
#
loop_
_entity.id
_entity.type
_entity.pdbx_description
1 polymer ?
#
loop_
_entity_poly.entity_id
_entity_poly.type
_entity_poly.pdbx_seq_one_letter_code
_entity_poly.pdbx_strand_id
1 'polypeptide(L)'
;MLPFLQYCGKKVKSLLLKITGTDHILGHKLWAKDFPQFSEVIHTKYLIVGGGISGLSACRSFSQHHENDYLLLEMENHLGGNSSNGETPFSKFPLGAHYLPLPNKENTEIIEFLKECKICLGTEENGEPILDEYQMTFPQQERLFYKNSWQNDIVPQRGISAQTQQELTRFFKLMDEFRVKKDAGGKYWFAIPLHDSSREEEVVKLEKIIFKDWLKENNYHSEELLWLLDYSCRDDFGLGIDYVSAWAGIHYFAGRKNNWSTIYKDQVFTWPEGNARLAKHLSKYTEGKHMPGNLVFDIKINDKVEVLSFDNIQKKTKKVIADKVLFATPQFVNERIFNHKKASSFHYVPWLLTTITLKNEFGGDEAPAWDNVIYGSSGLGYIFDQHQNLNQIIGEKVITHYKSFSTSDCRKARKKLYAMKEAELKDLVLDDLKKAHPLIEDFILEMQFHKIGHAMIAPVPNQIFGEETGKAKEPIGGKIFFAHSDLSGISIFEEAFYQGLRTAEQMM
;
A
#
# COMPACT_ATOMS: atom_id res chain seq x y z
N MET A 1 -19.34 -64.76 -16.48
CA MET A 1 -19.44 -63.76 -15.40
C MET A 1 -18.44 -62.66 -15.66
N LEU A 2 -18.90 -61.51 -16.15
CA LEU A 2 -18.11 -60.33 -16.35
C LEU A 2 -18.10 -59.49 -15.06
N PRO A 3 -16.98 -58.98 -14.59
CA PRO A 3 -16.96 -58.08 -13.44
C PRO A 3 -17.37 -56.67 -13.84
N PHE A 4 -18.33 -56.15 -13.13
CA PHE A 4 -18.75 -54.74 -13.17
C PHE A 4 -17.56 -53.83 -12.77
N LEU A 5 -17.09 -53.03 -13.70
CA LEU A 5 -16.26 -51.88 -13.40
C LEU A 5 -17.13 -50.78 -12.77
N GLN A 6 -17.05 -50.65 -11.46
CA GLN A 6 -17.56 -49.48 -10.76
C GLN A 6 -16.73 -48.26 -11.17
N TYR A 7 -17.28 -47.40 -12.00
CA TYR A 7 -16.81 -46.04 -12.23
C TYR A 7 -17.02 -45.25 -10.94
N CYS A 8 -15.97 -45.13 -10.12
CA CYS A 8 -15.93 -44.13 -9.05
C CYS A 8 -15.89 -42.76 -9.70
N GLY A 9 -17.03 -42.13 -9.87
CA GLY A 9 -17.12 -40.72 -10.25
C GLY A 9 -16.44 -39.87 -9.16
N LYS A 10 -15.22 -39.47 -9.40
CA LYS A 10 -14.59 -38.38 -8.62
C LYS A 10 -15.55 -37.19 -8.72
N LYS A 11 -16.27 -36.87 -7.64
CA LYS A 11 -16.94 -35.56 -7.51
C LYS A 11 -15.84 -34.52 -7.73
N VAL A 12 -15.87 -33.86 -8.86
CA VAL A 12 -15.06 -32.65 -9.11
C VAL A 12 -15.50 -31.69 -8.01
N LYS A 13 -14.67 -31.48 -6.99
CA LYS A 13 -14.88 -30.44 -5.99
C LYS A 13 -14.89 -29.13 -6.78
N SER A 14 -16.03 -28.44 -6.81
CA SER A 14 -16.10 -27.13 -7.46
C SER A 14 -15.07 -26.22 -6.79
N LEU A 15 -14.24 -25.58 -7.61
CA LEU A 15 -13.28 -24.57 -7.15
C LEU A 15 -14.03 -23.50 -6.37
N LEU A 16 -13.58 -23.20 -5.15
CA LEU A 16 -14.15 -22.13 -4.34
C LEU A 16 -13.63 -20.78 -4.80
N LEU A 17 -14.52 -19.92 -5.27
CA LEU A 17 -14.24 -18.55 -5.69
C LEU A 17 -14.99 -17.59 -4.77
N LYS A 18 -14.30 -16.56 -4.27
CA LYS A 18 -14.86 -15.55 -3.37
C LYS A 18 -14.43 -14.15 -3.78
N ILE A 19 -15.37 -13.23 -3.85
CA ILE A 19 -15.07 -11.80 -4.07
C ILE A 19 -15.24 -11.06 -2.73
N THR A 20 -14.23 -10.25 -2.40
CA THR A 20 -14.21 -9.32 -1.27
C THR A 20 -13.78 -7.93 -1.76
N GLY A 21 -13.75 -6.95 -0.88
CA GLY A 21 -13.29 -5.59 -1.18
C GLY A 21 -13.71 -4.63 -0.08
N THR A 22 -13.34 -3.37 -0.22
CA THR A 22 -13.81 -2.29 0.65
C THR A 22 -15.32 -2.13 0.56
N ASP A 23 -15.99 -1.71 1.64
CA ASP A 23 -17.45 -1.50 1.67
C ASP A 23 -17.84 -0.24 0.85
N HIS A 24 -17.69 -0.37 -0.47
CA HIS A 24 -18.08 0.70 -1.39
C HIS A 24 -19.58 0.97 -1.39
N ILE A 25 -20.42 0.01 -0.98
CA ILE A 25 -21.87 0.19 -0.90
C ILE A 25 -22.20 1.19 0.22
N LEU A 26 -21.57 1.01 1.38
CA LEU A 26 -21.70 1.98 2.48
C LEU A 26 -21.08 3.32 2.10
N GLY A 27 -19.85 3.34 1.55
CA GLY A 27 -19.19 4.57 1.14
C GLY A 27 -19.99 5.37 0.10
N HIS A 28 -20.68 4.70 -0.84
CA HIS A 28 -21.51 5.35 -1.84
C HIS A 28 -22.78 6.03 -1.28
N LYS A 29 -23.20 5.76 -0.06
CA LYS A 29 -24.27 6.52 0.60
C LYS A 29 -23.94 8.00 0.77
N LEU A 30 -22.66 8.39 0.70
CA LEU A 30 -22.24 9.79 0.68
C LEU A 30 -22.81 10.60 -0.49
N TRP A 31 -23.27 9.97 -1.58
CA TRP A 31 -23.94 10.70 -2.69
C TRP A 31 -25.36 11.09 -2.37
N ALA A 32 -26.14 10.20 -1.79
CA ALA A 32 -27.54 10.46 -1.47
C ALA A 32 -27.69 11.22 -0.14
N LYS A 33 -26.78 10.98 0.82
CA LYS A 33 -26.82 11.50 2.20
C LYS A 33 -28.19 11.31 2.88
N ASP A 34 -28.88 10.23 2.52
CA ASP A 34 -30.17 9.85 3.11
C ASP A 34 -29.89 9.00 4.38
N PHE A 35 -29.76 9.73 5.50
CA PHE A 35 -29.50 9.14 6.80
C PHE A 35 -30.59 9.58 7.80
N PRO A 36 -30.95 8.72 8.79
CA PRO A 36 -31.90 9.09 9.83
C PRO A 36 -31.37 10.25 10.67
N GLN A 37 -32.27 10.98 11.34
CA GLN A 37 -31.87 12.01 12.28
C GLN A 37 -31.02 11.41 13.40
N PHE A 38 -30.07 12.19 13.94
CA PHE A 38 -29.22 11.70 15.03
C PHE A 38 -30.05 11.45 16.31
N SER A 39 -29.72 10.36 16.99
CA SER A 39 -30.36 9.91 18.23
C SER A 39 -29.44 9.93 19.45
N GLU A 40 -28.15 10.22 19.23
CA GLU A 40 -27.13 10.21 20.27
C GLU A 40 -26.15 11.37 20.03
N VAL A 41 -25.65 11.98 21.11
CA VAL A 41 -24.64 13.03 21.09
C VAL A 41 -23.44 12.57 21.92
N ILE A 42 -22.25 12.66 21.33
CA ILE A 42 -20.96 12.28 21.93
C ILE A 42 -20.09 13.54 21.98
N HIS A 43 -19.34 13.73 23.04
CA HIS A 43 -18.37 14.82 23.18
C HIS A 43 -16.96 14.26 23.27
N THR A 44 -16.00 14.93 22.63
CA THR A 44 -14.58 14.63 22.73
C THR A 44 -13.76 15.88 22.41
N LYS A 45 -12.54 15.99 22.91
CA LYS A 45 -11.64 17.08 22.58
C LYS A 45 -11.15 16.95 21.12
N TYR A 46 -10.69 15.77 20.74
CA TYR A 46 -10.20 15.49 19.39
C TYR A 46 -11.00 14.36 18.73
N LEU A 47 -11.49 14.59 17.53
CA LEU A 47 -12.11 13.56 16.73
C LEU A 47 -11.20 13.20 15.55
N ILE A 48 -10.93 11.91 15.35
CA ILE A 48 -10.22 11.37 14.21
C ILE A 48 -11.21 10.63 13.31
N VAL A 49 -11.23 10.94 12.02
CA VAL A 49 -12.07 10.31 11.02
C VAL A 49 -11.19 9.53 10.06
N GLY A 50 -11.30 8.20 10.10
CA GLY A 50 -10.51 7.25 9.33
C GLY A 50 -9.48 6.51 10.17
N GLY A 51 -9.60 5.20 10.22
CA GLY A 51 -8.76 4.26 10.99
C GLY A 51 -7.65 3.61 10.19
N GLY A 52 -7.20 4.23 9.08
CA GLY A 52 -5.98 3.86 8.36
C GLY A 52 -4.72 4.27 9.12
N ILE A 53 -3.55 4.03 8.55
CA ILE A 53 -2.24 4.30 9.20
C ILE A 53 -2.12 5.76 9.66
N SER A 54 -2.61 6.73 8.88
CA SER A 54 -2.55 8.14 9.28
C SER A 54 -3.38 8.43 10.54
N GLY A 55 -4.62 7.92 10.61
CA GLY A 55 -5.45 8.10 11.80
C GLY A 55 -4.90 7.37 13.03
N LEU A 56 -4.39 6.15 12.84
CA LEU A 56 -3.80 5.35 13.91
C LEU A 56 -2.49 5.97 14.45
N SER A 57 -1.63 6.52 13.58
CA SER A 57 -0.41 7.19 14.02
C SER A 57 -0.72 8.52 14.73
N ALA A 58 -1.79 9.22 14.34
CA ALA A 58 -2.28 10.38 15.09
C ALA A 58 -2.73 10.00 16.51
N CYS A 59 -3.47 8.90 16.65
CA CYS A 59 -3.87 8.39 17.98
C CYS A 59 -2.64 8.04 18.85
N ARG A 60 -1.60 7.43 18.23
CA ARG A 60 -0.33 7.18 18.94
C ARG A 60 0.30 8.48 19.38
N SER A 61 0.40 9.50 18.53
CA SER A 61 0.96 10.81 18.87
C SER A 61 0.21 11.47 20.02
N PHE A 62 -1.14 11.52 19.99
CA PHE A 62 -1.94 12.04 21.10
C PHE A 62 -1.63 11.31 22.40
N SER A 63 -1.60 9.97 22.38
CA SER A 63 -1.32 9.17 23.57
C SER A 63 0.08 9.43 24.15
N GLN A 64 1.10 9.56 23.29
CA GLN A 64 2.48 9.86 23.70
C GLN A 64 2.62 11.25 24.33
N HIS A 65 1.79 12.20 23.93
CA HIS A 65 1.70 13.54 24.54
C HIS A 65 0.70 13.61 25.71
N HIS A 66 0.27 12.46 26.23
CA HIS A 66 -0.69 12.37 27.35
C HIS A 66 -2.07 12.97 27.07
N GLU A 67 -2.41 13.21 25.81
CA GLU A 67 -3.76 13.56 25.40
C GLU A 67 -4.62 12.30 25.32
N ASN A 68 -5.62 12.19 26.19
CA ASN A 68 -6.45 10.99 26.30
C ASN A 68 -7.90 11.20 25.85
N ASP A 69 -8.32 12.45 25.65
CA ASP A 69 -9.67 12.79 25.20
C ASP A 69 -9.72 12.87 23.68
N TYR A 70 -9.71 11.71 23.04
CA TYR A 70 -9.92 11.57 21.61
C TYR A 70 -10.78 10.36 21.26
N LEU A 71 -11.46 10.45 20.13
CA LEU A 71 -12.31 9.40 19.57
C LEU A 71 -11.96 9.18 18.09
N LEU A 72 -11.88 7.93 17.64
CA LEU A 72 -11.67 7.56 16.24
C LEU A 72 -12.93 6.94 15.67
N LEU A 73 -13.40 7.43 14.52
CA LEU A 73 -14.48 6.85 13.72
C LEU A 73 -13.90 6.18 12.47
N GLU A 74 -14.29 4.94 12.20
CA GLU A 74 -13.90 4.18 11.02
C GLU A 74 -15.13 3.60 10.31
N MET A 75 -15.18 3.74 8.97
CA MET A 75 -16.29 3.25 8.16
C MET A 75 -16.33 1.72 8.08
N GLU A 76 -15.17 1.09 7.92
CA GLU A 76 -15.06 -0.36 7.89
C GLU A 76 -15.23 -0.97 9.28
N ASN A 77 -15.47 -2.28 9.33
CA ASN A 77 -15.58 -3.00 10.61
C ASN A 77 -14.21 -3.33 11.24
N HIS A 78 -13.13 -2.91 10.62
CA HIS A 78 -11.75 -3.13 11.04
C HIS A 78 -10.91 -1.87 10.85
N LEU A 79 -9.81 -1.79 11.57
CA LEU A 79 -8.79 -0.74 11.45
C LEU A 79 -7.68 -1.17 10.48
N GLY A 80 -6.86 -0.22 10.04
CA GLY A 80 -5.67 -0.44 9.22
C GLY A 80 -5.77 0.09 7.79
N GLY A 81 -6.96 0.28 7.24
CA GLY A 81 -7.14 0.71 5.84
C GLY A 81 -6.49 -0.31 4.88
N ASN A 82 -5.62 0.15 3.98
CA ASN A 82 -4.88 -0.75 3.06
C ASN A 82 -3.83 -1.64 3.77
N SER A 83 -3.55 -1.41 5.06
CA SER A 83 -2.73 -2.28 5.91
C SER A 83 -3.63 -3.24 6.70
N SER A 84 -4.48 -3.99 6.01
CA SER A 84 -5.38 -5.01 6.57
C SER A 84 -5.05 -6.39 6.02
N ASN A 85 -5.58 -7.43 6.65
CA ASN A 85 -5.34 -8.82 6.27
C ASN A 85 -6.60 -9.66 6.21
N GLY A 86 -6.53 -10.74 5.44
CA GLY A 86 -7.42 -11.89 5.53
C GLY A 86 -6.74 -13.08 6.17
N GLU A 87 -7.47 -14.20 6.26
CA GLU A 87 -6.98 -15.44 6.84
C GLU A 87 -7.56 -16.64 6.11
N THR A 88 -6.74 -17.67 5.91
CA THR A 88 -7.11 -19.02 5.52
C THR A 88 -6.80 -19.99 6.66
N PRO A 89 -7.24 -21.25 6.61
CA PRO A 89 -6.80 -22.25 7.58
C PRO A 89 -5.28 -22.50 7.60
N PHE A 90 -4.56 -22.07 6.57
CA PHE A 90 -3.14 -22.38 6.36
C PHE A 90 -2.22 -21.18 6.60
N SER A 91 -2.69 -19.97 6.34
CA SER A 91 -1.93 -18.73 6.56
C SER A 91 -2.85 -17.52 6.62
N LYS A 92 -2.37 -16.46 7.26
CA LYS A 92 -2.85 -15.11 6.99
C LYS A 92 -2.29 -14.65 5.65
N PHE A 93 -2.88 -13.59 5.09
CA PHE A 93 -2.44 -12.97 3.85
C PHE A 93 -2.79 -11.48 3.83
N PRO A 94 -2.01 -10.62 3.14
CA PRO A 94 -2.27 -9.20 3.07
C PRO A 94 -3.46 -8.87 2.14
N LEU A 95 -4.23 -7.85 2.50
CA LEU A 95 -5.28 -7.25 1.68
C LEU A 95 -4.88 -5.88 1.11
N GLY A 96 -3.58 -5.60 1.02
CA GLY A 96 -2.99 -4.38 0.50
C GLY A 96 -1.49 -4.38 0.72
N ALA A 97 -0.99 -3.44 1.52
CA ALA A 97 0.43 -3.30 1.82
C ALA A 97 1.00 -4.54 2.53
N HIS A 98 2.10 -5.08 2.02
CA HIS A 98 2.61 -6.38 2.47
C HIS A 98 4.04 -6.35 3.03
N TYR A 99 4.75 -5.22 2.93
CA TYR A 99 6.10 -5.06 3.47
C TYR A 99 6.39 -3.63 3.90
N LEU A 100 7.45 -3.47 4.69
CA LEU A 100 8.06 -2.19 5.01
C LEU A 100 9.57 -2.30 4.76
N PRO A 101 10.15 -1.53 3.82
CA PRO A 101 11.60 -1.45 3.68
C PRO A 101 12.27 -0.86 4.92
N LEU A 102 13.57 -1.11 5.09
CA LEU A 102 14.31 -0.50 6.19
C LEU A 102 14.24 1.04 6.09
N PRO A 103 13.90 1.74 7.18
CA PRO A 103 13.86 3.19 7.17
C PRO A 103 15.26 3.80 6.98
N ASN A 104 15.32 5.06 6.58
CA ASN A 104 16.56 5.82 6.65
C ASN A 104 16.90 6.08 8.13
N LYS A 105 18.19 6.16 8.49
CA LYS A 105 18.61 6.43 9.87
C LYS A 105 18.07 7.75 10.43
N GLU A 106 17.72 8.68 9.55
CA GLU A 106 17.12 9.96 9.88
C GLU A 106 15.64 9.86 10.25
N ASN A 107 14.99 8.72 9.97
CA ASN A 107 13.57 8.50 10.28
C ASN A 107 13.35 8.05 11.72
N THR A 108 13.75 8.87 12.66
CA THR A 108 13.79 8.54 14.11
C THR A 108 12.44 8.09 14.65
N GLU A 109 11.34 8.69 14.23
CA GLU A 109 9.99 8.39 14.72
C GLU A 109 9.51 7.00 14.27
N ILE A 110 9.83 6.60 13.02
CA ILE A 110 9.56 5.22 12.56
C ILE A 110 10.47 4.22 13.27
N ILE A 111 11.76 4.54 13.46
CA ILE A 111 12.68 3.66 14.19
C ILE A 111 12.20 3.44 15.62
N GLU A 112 11.76 4.49 16.33
CA GLU A 112 11.17 4.34 17.65
C GLU A 112 9.89 3.49 17.63
N PHE A 113 9.03 3.66 16.62
CA PHE A 113 7.87 2.80 16.44
C PHE A 113 8.26 1.34 16.18
N LEU A 114 9.31 1.06 15.41
CA LEU A 114 9.82 -0.30 15.21
C LEU A 114 10.38 -0.92 16.51
N LYS A 115 10.96 -0.11 17.40
CA LYS A 115 11.35 -0.55 18.76
C LYS A 115 10.13 -0.91 19.61
N GLU A 116 9.07 -0.09 19.59
CA GLU A 116 7.81 -0.40 20.28
C GLU A 116 7.19 -1.72 19.77
N CYS A 117 7.31 -1.99 18.48
CA CYS A 117 6.86 -3.22 17.84
C CYS A 117 7.75 -4.43 18.14
N LYS A 118 8.91 -4.25 18.78
CA LYS A 118 9.95 -5.25 18.97
C LYS A 118 10.48 -5.84 17.65
N ILE A 119 10.53 -5.02 16.61
CA ILE A 119 11.17 -5.31 15.34
C ILE A 119 12.63 -4.89 15.39
N CYS A 120 12.91 -3.69 15.92
CA CYS A 120 14.24 -3.26 16.33
C CYS A 120 14.40 -3.53 17.83
N LEU A 121 15.33 -4.42 18.19
CA LEU A 121 15.57 -4.90 19.54
C LEU A 121 16.59 -4.03 20.30
N GLY A 122 17.40 -3.27 19.55
CA GLY A 122 18.46 -2.43 20.12
C GLY A 122 19.38 -1.88 19.04
N THR A 123 20.55 -1.44 19.48
CA THR A 123 21.61 -0.94 18.61
C THR A 123 22.96 -1.45 19.15
N GLU A 124 23.80 -1.98 18.28
CA GLU A 124 25.16 -2.40 18.58
C GLU A 124 26.08 -1.21 18.90
N GLU A 125 27.26 -1.46 19.49
CA GLU A 125 28.24 -0.40 19.80
C GLU A 125 28.72 0.37 18.55
N ASN A 126 28.76 -0.30 17.39
CA ASN A 126 29.13 0.30 16.12
C ASN A 126 27.99 1.11 15.44
N GLY A 127 26.79 1.16 16.06
CA GLY A 127 25.61 1.86 15.53
C GLY A 127 24.71 1.01 14.63
N GLU A 128 25.02 -0.25 14.35
CA GLU A 128 24.14 -1.16 13.61
C GLU A 128 22.89 -1.50 14.42
N PRO A 129 21.70 -1.54 13.81
CA PRO A 129 20.49 -1.97 14.50
C PRO A 129 20.51 -3.49 14.75
N ILE A 130 20.07 -3.89 15.93
CA ILE A 130 19.74 -5.29 16.23
C ILE A 130 18.30 -5.52 15.83
N LEU A 131 18.08 -6.25 14.74
CA LEU A 131 16.75 -6.52 14.18
C LEU A 131 16.30 -7.95 14.49
N ASP A 132 15.00 -8.13 14.66
CA ASP A 132 14.40 -9.46 14.74
C ASP A 132 14.30 -10.06 13.33
N GLU A 133 15.24 -10.93 12.99
CA GLU A 133 15.36 -11.58 11.68
C GLU A 133 14.11 -12.40 11.31
N TYR A 134 13.33 -12.89 12.29
CA TYR A 134 12.05 -13.59 12.04
C TYR A 134 10.94 -12.67 11.52
N GLN A 135 11.15 -11.36 11.54
CA GLN A 135 10.23 -10.36 11.01
C GLN A 135 10.76 -9.75 9.69
N MET A 136 11.71 -10.40 9.06
CA MET A 136 12.32 -9.95 7.80
C MET A 136 12.22 -11.04 6.72
N THR A 137 12.51 -10.65 5.49
CA THR A 137 12.67 -11.60 4.40
C THR A 137 13.95 -12.44 4.58
N PHE A 138 13.91 -13.70 4.12
CA PHE A 138 15.08 -14.58 4.04
C PHE A 138 15.56 -14.66 2.58
N PRO A 139 16.83 -15.05 2.33
CA PRO A 139 17.23 -15.55 1.02
C PRO A 139 16.45 -16.86 0.70
N GLN A 140 15.84 -17.00 -0.41
CA GLN A 140 15.76 -16.15 -1.60
C GLN A 140 14.63 -15.13 -1.44
N GLN A 141 14.95 -13.84 -1.41
CA GLN A 141 13.93 -12.78 -1.22
C GLN A 141 13.11 -12.58 -2.49
N GLU A 142 13.75 -12.40 -3.62
CA GLU A 142 13.13 -12.06 -4.90
C GLU A 142 13.61 -12.97 -6.02
N ARG A 143 12.74 -13.27 -6.98
CA ARG A 143 13.12 -13.95 -8.22
C ARG A 143 12.30 -13.47 -9.41
N LEU A 144 12.92 -13.53 -10.58
CA LEU A 144 12.29 -13.16 -11.85
C LEU A 144 12.17 -14.37 -12.77
N PHE A 145 10.96 -14.63 -13.27
CA PHE A 145 10.75 -15.54 -14.39
C PHE A 145 11.03 -14.80 -15.69
N TYR A 146 12.16 -15.11 -16.32
CA TYR A 146 12.64 -14.46 -17.54
C TYR A 146 13.23 -15.49 -18.48
N LYS A 147 12.88 -15.41 -19.79
CA LYS A 147 13.33 -16.36 -20.83
C LYS A 147 13.13 -17.84 -20.39
N ASN A 148 11.90 -18.16 -19.97
CA ASN A 148 11.43 -19.49 -19.56
C ASN A 148 12.18 -20.13 -18.39
N SER A 149 12.76 -19.34 -17.50
CA SER A 149 13.42 -19.86 -16.30
C SER A 149 13.46 -18.81 -15.21
N TRP A 150 13.51 -19.27 -13.95
CA TRP A 150 13.72 -18.41 -12.81
C TRP A 150 15.18 -17.96 -12.71
N GLN A 151 15.40 -16.72 -12.34
CA GLN A 151 16.68 -16.15 -11.92
C GLN A 151 16.50 -15.46 -10.56
N ASN A 152 17.56 -15.37 -9.77
CA ASN A 152 17.59 -14.57 -8.56
C ASN A 152 17.60 -13.09 -8.95
N ASP A 153 16.97 -12.26 -8.07
CA ASP A 153 16.83 -10.82 -8.33
C ASP A 153 15.84 -10.49 -9.46
N ILE A 154 15.18 -9.36 -9.35
CA ILE A 154 14.21 -8.85 -10.34
C ILE A 154 14.88 -8.14 -11.52
N VAL A 155 16.14 -7.75 -11.40
CA VAL A 155 16.90 -7.11 -12.48
C VAL A 155 17.22 -8.16 -13.56
N PRO A 156 16.77 -8.02 -14.81
CA PRO A 156 17.09 -8.97 -15.87
C PRO A 156 18.60 -9.07 -16.09
N GLN A 157 19.14 -10.29 -16.01
CA GLN A 157 20.59 -10.54 -16.14
C GLN A 157 20.88 -11.52 -17.27
N ARG A 158 20.04 -12.55 -17.46
CA ARG A 158 20.32 -13.66 -18.37
C ARG A 158 20.11 -13.25 -19.82
N GLY A 159 21.19 -13.31 -20.61
CA GLY A 159 21.13 -13.10 -22.07
C GLY A 159 20.66 -11.70 -22.49
N ILE A 160 20.88 -10.69 -21.67
CA ILE A 160 20.70 -9.29 -22.05
C ILE A 160 21.83 -8.83 -22.97
N SER A 161 21.60 -7.77 -23.75
CA SER A 161 22.60 -7.20 -24.62
C SER A 161 23.67 -6.42 -23.84
N ALA A 162 24.85 -6.22 -24.45
CA ALA A 162 25.88 -5.36 -23.86
C ALA A 162 25.37 -3.90 -23.66
N GLN A 163 24.52 -3.43 -24.56
CA GLN A 163 23.87 -2.12 -24.41
C GLN A 163 22.95 -2.09 -23.20
N THR A 164 22.10 -3.09 -23.01
CA THR A 164 21.23 -3.19 -21.82
C THR A 164 22.04 -3.19 -20.55
N GLN A 165 23.13 -3.96 -20.49
CA GLN A 165 24.03 -3.99 -19.33
C GLN A 165 24.64 -2.63 -19.04
N GLN A 166 25.07 -1.90 -20.06
CA GLN A 166 25.62 -0.55 -19.91
C GLN A 166 24.56 0.46 -19.41
N GLU A 167 23.33 0.39 -19.96
CA GLU A 167 22.25 1.26 -19.55
C GLU A 167 21.83 1.00 -18.09
N LEU A 168 21.69 -0.29 -17.68
CA LEU A 168 21.42 -0.67 -16.29
C LEU A 168 22.50 -0.12 -15.34
N THR A 169 23.78 -0.36 -15.67
CA THR A 169 24.91 0.12 -14.85
C THR A 169 24.89 1.65 -14.72
N ARG A 170 24.67 2.37 -15.82
CA ARG A 170 24.62 3.83 -15.83
C ARG A 170 23.41 4.35 -15.05
N PHE A 171 22.25 3.71 -15.17
CA PHE A 171 21.04 4.08 -14.45
C PHE A 171 21.23 3.95 -12.94
N PHE A 172 21.65 2.77 -12.46
CA PHE A 172 21.83 2.55 -11.03
C PHE A 172 22.92 3.46 -10.42
N LYS A 173 24.01 3.71 -11.17
CA LYS A 173 25.04 4.67 -10.74
C LYS A 173 24.44 6.07 -10.56
N LEU A 174 23.59 6.52 -11.50
CA LEU A 174 22.92 7.83 -11.39
C LEU A 174 21.94 7.85 -10.20
N MET A 175 21.23 6.75 -9.93
CA MET A 175 20.35 6.66 -8.77
C MET A 175 21.15 6.71 -7.45
N ASP A 176 22.33 6.12 -7.39
CA ASP A 176 23.22 6.23 -6.22
C ASP A 176 23.70 7.67 -6.00
N GLU A 177 24.01 8.40 -7.08
CA GLU A 177 24.35 9.82 -7.01
C GLU A 177 23.14 10.64 -6.48
N PHE A 178 21.95 10.41 -6.97
CA PHE A 178 20.75 11.07 -6.49
C PHE A 178 20.37 10.71 -5.05
N ARG A 179 20.67 9.48 -4.61
CA ARG A 179 20.40 9.02 -3.24
C ARG A 179 21.05 9.89 -2.18
N VAL A 180 22.25 10.42 -2.47
CA VAL A 180 23.04 11.24 -1.54
C VAL A 180 23.00 12.72 -1.87
N LYS A 181 22.41 13.11 -3.01
CA LYS A 181 22.39 14.50 -3.48
C LYS A 181 21.55 15.37 -2.56
N LYS A 182 22.12 16.51 -2.17
CA LYS A 182 21.47 17.52 -1.32
C LYS A 182 21.42 18.86 -2.02
N ASP A 183 20.47 19.69 -1.62
CA ASP A 183 20.37 21.08 -2.01
C ASP A 183 21.33 21.97 -1.22
N ALA A 184 21.37 23.26 -1.55
CA ALA A 184 22.20 24.25 -0.85
C ALA A 184 21.86 24.40 0.65
N GLY A 185 20.62 24.05 1.05
CA GLY A 185 20.17 24.04 2.44
C GLY A 185 20.46 22.72 3.17
N GLY A 186 21.09 21.75 2.53
CA GLY A 186 21.43 20.46 3.10
C GLY A 186 20.31 19.42 3.09
N LYS A 187 19.15 19.72 2.48
CA LYS A 187 18.06 18.74 2.31
C LYS A 187 18.34 17.79 1.15
N TYR A 188 18.03 16.52 1.33
CA TYR A 188 18.09 15.55 0.24
C TYR A 188 17.12 15.92 -0.90
N TRP A 189 17.52 15.69 -2.15
CA TRP A 189 16.62 15.86 -3.29
C TRP A 189 15.43 14.93 -3.21
N PHE A 190 15.64 13.71 -2.74
CA PHE A 190 14.63 12.68 -2.57
C PHE A 190 14.72 12.14 -1.14
N ALA A 191 13.71 12.36 -0.33
CA ALA A 191 13.65 11.91 1.06
C ALA A 191 12.35 11.14 1.35
N ILE A 192 12.39 10.32 2.38
CA ILE A 192 11.23 9.75 3.04
C ILE A 192 11.31 10.22 4.49
N PRO A 193 10.28 10.88 5.04
CA PRO A 193 9.07 11.32 4.33
C PRO A 193 9.36 12.43 3.32
N LEU A 194 8.49 12.51 2.31
CA LEU A 194 8.59 13.45 1.19
C LEU A 194 8.66 14.94 1.64
N HIS A 195 8.04 15.26 2.77
CA HIS A 195 8.11 16.60 3.36
C HIS A 195 9.56 17.10 3.54
N ASP A 196 10.51 16.22 3.78
CA ASP A 196 11.92 16.53 4.03
C ASP A 196 12.73 16.59 2.74
N SER A 197 12.11 16.35 1.58
CA SER A 197 12.74 16.51 0.27
C SER A 197 12.95 17.99 -0.07
N SER A 198 14.01 18.24 -0.84
CA SER A 198 14.30 19.55 -1.41
C SER A 198 13.16 20.11 -2.27
N ARG A 199 13.03 21.41 -2.30
CA ARG A 199 12.10 22.18 -3.14
C ARG A 199 12.82 23.08 -4.14
N GLU A 200 14.11 22.85 -4.38
CA GLU A 200 14.83 23.59 -5.41
C GLU A 200 14.19 23.41 -6.78
N GLU A 201 14.32 24.42 -7.63
CA GLU A 201 13.68 24.49 -8.95
C GLU A 201 14.00 23.26 -9.82
N GLU A 202 15.24 22.78 -9.77
CA GLU A 202 15.69 21.60 -10.52
C GLU A 202 14.95 20.32 -10.08
N VAL A 203 14.70 20.18 -8.77
CA VAL A 203 13.94 19.04 -8.20
C VAL A 203 12.48 19.12 -8.60
N VAL A 204 11.88 20.32 -8.47
CA VAL A 204 10.47 20.55 -8.82
C VAL A 204 10.23 20.38 -10.33
N LYS A 205 11.20 20.69 -11.19
CA LYS A 205 11.10 20.44 -12.65
C LYS A 205 10.91 18.96 -12.97
N LEU A 206 11.57 18.03 -12.25
CA LEU A 206 11.43 16.60 -12.45
C LEU A 206 9.99 16.12 -12.21
N GLU A 207 9.27 16.77 -11.33
CA GLU A 207 7.88 16.41 -11.02
C GLU A 207 6.90 16.79 -12.13
N LYS A 208 7.29 17.71 -13.03
CA LYS A 208 6.45 18.16 -14.16
C LYS A 208 6.62 17.32 -15.42
N ILE A 209 7.62 16.43 -15.48
CA ILE A 209 7.98 15.63 -16.64
C ILE A 209 7.51 14.21 -16.41
N ILE A 210 6.96 13.55 -17.44
CA ILE A 210 6.66 12.11 -17.42
C ILE A 210 7.97 11.33 -17.35
N PHE A 211 8.03 10.28 -16.52
CA PHE A 211 9.27 9.52 -16.30
C PHE A 211 9.81 8.91 -17.61
N LYS A 212 8.95 8.39 -18.46
CA LYS A 212 9.35 7.86 -19.79
C LYS A 212 10.01 8.92 -20.67
N ASP A 213 9.52 10.16 -20.65
CA ASP A 213 10.10 11.25 -21.43
C ASP A 213 11.49 11.61 -20.88
N TRP A 214 11.64 11.69 -19.55
CA TRP A 214 12.93 11.91 -18.90
C TRP A 214 13.93 10.78 -19.24
N LEU A 215 13.50 9.52 -19.24
CA LEU A 215 14.34 8.36 -19.60
C LEU A 215 14.83 8.49 -21.05
N LYS A 216 13.95 8.87 -21.98
CA LYS A 216 14.28 9.08 -23.38
C LYS A 216 15.30 10.23 -23.55
N GLU A 217 15.08 11.36 -22.90
CA GLU A 217 16.00 12.52 -22.92
C GLU A 217 17.38 12.18 -22.36
N ASN A 218 17.47 11.24 -21.44
CA ASN A 218 18.71 10.74 -20.86
C ASN A 218 19.29 9.50 -21.58
N ASN A 219 18.78 9.17 -22.78
CA ASN A 219 19.26 8.06 -23.63
C ASN A 219 19.17 6.69 -22.94
N TYR A 220 18.05 6.38 -22.29
CA TYR A 220 17.70 5.05 -21.79
C TYR A 220 16.64 4.45 -22.72
N HIS A 221 16.96 3.33 -23.40
CA HIS A 221 16.11 2.77 -24.48
C HIS A 221 15.98 1.25 -24.42
N SER A 222 16.83 0.54 -23.65
CA SER A 222 16.82 -0.92 -23.63
C SER A 222 15.52 -1.46 -23.02
N GLU A 223 14.95 -2.47 -23.67
CA GLU A 223 13.64 -3.03 -23.31
C GLU A 223 13.61 -3.52 -21.86
N GLU A 224 14.64 -4.25 -21.45
CA GLU A 224 14.71 -4.84 -20.11
C GLU A 224 14.82 -3.78 -19.00
N LEU A 225 15.55 -2.69 -19.24
CA LEU A 225 15.61 -1.57 -18.30
C LEU A 225 14.24 -0.88 -18.22
N LEU A 226 13.63 -0.53 -19.36
CA LEU A 226 12.33 0.13 -19.37
C LEU A 226 11.25 -0.74 -18.74
N TRP A 227 11.29 -2.07 -18.95
CA TRP A 227 10.40 -3.01 -18.29
C TRP A 227 10.59 -2.99 -16.76
N LEU A 228 11.84 -3.03 -16.27
CA LEU A 228 12.15 -2.98 -14.83
C LEU A 228 11.59 -1.70 -14.20
N LEU A 229 11.82 -0.55 -14.85
CA LEU A 229 11.35 0.75 -14.34
C LEU A 229 9.83 0.88 -14.37
N ASP A 230 9.18 0.32 -15.41
CA ASP A 230 7.72 0.26 -15.49
C ASP A 230 7.13 -0.65 -14.39
N TYR A 231 7.75 -1.82 -14.19
CA TYR A 231 7.39 -2.73 -13.10
C TYR A 231 7.48 -2.00 -11.75
N SER A 232 8.62 -1.39 -11.43
CA SER A 232 8.86 -0.67 -10.17
C SER A 232 7.84 0.46 -9.93
N CYS A 233 7.51 1.22 -10.98
CA CYS A 233 6.50 2.27 -10.87
C CYS A 233 5.09 1.71 -10.67
N ARG A 234 4.74 0.59 -11.33
CA ARG A 234 3.43 -0.06 -11.14
C ARG A 234 3.31 -0.68 -9.75
N ASP A 235 4.39 -1.21 -9.20
CA ASP A 235 4.44 -1.78 -7.87
C ASP A 235 4.21 -0.71 -6.80
N ASP A 236 4.98 0.37 -6.81
CA ASP A 236 4.97 1.40 -5.76
C ASP A 236 3.85 2.46 -5.94
N PHE A 237 3.39 2.70 -7.18
CA PHE A 237 2.45 3.78 -7.50
C PHE A 237 1.17 3.31 -8.22
N GLY A 238 1.10 2.07 -8.65
CA GLY A 238 -0.01 1.53 -9.43
C GLY A 238 0.00 1.92 -10.92
N LEU A 239 0.73 2.97 -11.32
CA LEU A 239 0.90 3.41 -12.71
C LEU A 239 2.35 3.23 -13.16
N GLY A 240 2.56 2.85 -14.43
CA GLY A 240 3.86 2.70 -15.04
C GLY A 240 4.51 4.01 -15.49
N ILE A 241 5.70 3.89 -16.09
CA ILE A 241 6.54 5.01 -16.53
C ILE A 241 5.88 5.97 -17.52
N ASP A 242 4.84 5.53 -18.23
CA ASP A 242 4.05 6.35 -19.16
C ASP A 242 3.20 7.43 -18.48
N TYR A 243 3.01 7.34 -17.14
CA TYR A 243 2.05 8.17 -16.41
C TYR A 243 2.64 8.87 -15.20
N VAL A 244 3.60 8.26 -14.51
CA VAL A 244 4.21 8.84 -13.29
C VAL A 244 5.19 9.93 -13.63
N SER A 245 5.41 10.87 -12.70
CA SER A 245 6.41 11.92 -12.85
C SER A 245 7.84 11.36 -12.77
N ALA A 246 8.80 12.02 -13.42
CA ALA A 246 10.20 11.64 -13.33
C ALA A 246 10.71 11.75 -11.87
N TRP A 247 10.22 12.73 -11.11
CA TRP A 247 10.56 12.83 -9.70
C TRP A 247 10.17 11.56 -8.93
N ALA A 248 8.96 11.06 -9.13
CA ALA A 248 8.48 9.85 -8.45
C ALA A 248 9.26 8.61 -8.89
N GLY A 249 9.47 8.42 -10.20
CA GLY A 249 10.25 7.30 -10.72
C GLY A 249 11.68 7.27 -10.21
N ILE A 250 12.34 8.43 -10.07
CA ILE A 250 13.67 8.54 -9.46
C ILE A 250 13.60 8.33 -7.94
N HIS A 251 12.57 8.88 -7.28
CA HIS A 251 12.38 8.73 -5.83
C HIS A 251 12.28 7.27 -5.40
N TYR A 252 11.65 6.40 -6.18
CA TYR A 252 11.61 4.96 -5.91
C TYR A 252 13.01 4.39 -5.63
N PHE A 253 14.02 4.74 -6.45
CA PHE A 253 15.39 4.25 -6.33
C PHE A 253 16.27 5.08 -5.38
N ALA A 254 15.98 6.38 -5.22
CA ALA A 254 16.84 7.33 -4.51
C ALA A 254 16.30 7.79 -3.15
N GLY A 255 15.03 7.58 -2.84
CA GLY A 255 14.41 8.00 -1.57
C GLY A 255 14.93 7.24 -0.37
N ARG A 256 15.23 5.96 -0.54
CA ARG A 256 15.81 5.09 0.49
C ARG A 256 17.32 5.18 0.47
N LYS A 257 17.91 5.56 1.63
CA LYS A 257 19.35 5.87 1.73
C LYS A 257 20.20 4.64 1.99
N ASN A 258 19.58 3.52 2.40
CA ASN A 258 20.27 2.27 2.78
C ASN A 258 21.41 2.52 3.80
N ASN A 259 21.15 3.43 4.74
CA ASN A 259 22.16 3.98 5.65
C ASN A 259 21.88 3.67 7.13
N TRP A 260 20.81 2.92 7.43
CA TRP A 260 20.51 2.50 8.80
C TRP A 260 21.20 1.18 9.16
N SER A 261 21.31 0.25 8.22
CA SER A 261 22.05 -1.00 8.39
C SER A 261 22.92 -1.28 7.17
N THR A 262 24.12 -1.82 7.40
CA THR A 262 25.00 -2.33 6.34
C THR A 262 24.78 -3.82 6.10
N ILE A 263 24.24 -4.54 7.09
CA ILE A 263 24.01 -5.98 7.06
C ILE A 263 22.69 -6.30 6.33
N TYR A 264 21.61 -5.57 6.68
CA TYR A 264 20.25 -5.86 6.23
C TYR A 264 19.74 -4.94 5.11
N LYS A 265 20.62 -4.15 4.49
CA LYS A 265 20.27 -3.05 3.56
C LYS A 265 19.36 -3.45 2.39
N ASP A 266 19.41 -4.72 1.97
CA ASP A 266 18.65 -5.25 0.82
C ASP A 266 17.43 -6.08 1.27
N GLN A 267 17.16 -6.17 2.57
CA GLN A 267 16.02 -6.89 3.13
C GLN A 267 14.86 -5.94 3.46
N VAL A 268 13.68 -6.52 3.63
CA VAL A 268 12.49 -5.79 4.04
C VAL A 268 11.83 -6.48 5.24
N PHE A 269 11.13 -5.72 6.06
CA PHE A 269 10.24 -6.29 7.07
C PHE A 269 8.97 -6.78 6.38
N THR A 270 8.58 -7.99 6.70
CA THR A 270 7.35 -8.60 6.17
C THR A 270 6.78 -9.61 7.15
N TRP A 271 5.51 -9.93 6.98
CA TRP A 271 4.75 -10.86 7.82
C TRP A 271 3.70 -11.55 6.96
N PRO A 272 3.21 -12.73 7.33
CA PRO A 272 2.10 -13.38 6.60
C PRO A 272 0.89 -12.46 6.44
N GLU A 273 0.55 -11.66 7.47
CA GLU A 273 -0.49 -10.66 7.42
C GLU A 273 -0.10 -9.34 6.74
N GLY A 274 1.12 -9.21 6.24
CA GLY A 274 1.63 -7.95 5.69
C GLY A 274 1.65 -6.81 6.72
N ASN A 275 1.51 -5.57 6.27
CA ASN A 275 1.54 -4.38 7.14
C ASN A 275 0.36 -4.29 8.12
N ALA A 276 -0.61 -5.20 8.07
CA ALA A 276 -1.61 -5.33 9.13
C ALA A 276 -0.97 -5.61 10.51
N ARG A 277 0.23 -6.20 10.54
CA ARG A 277 1.04 -6.35 11.75
C ARG A 277 1.33 -5.01 12.40
N LEU A 278 1.79 -4.03 11.62
CA LEU A 278 2.09 -2.67 12.07
C LEU A 278 0.81 -1.91 12.45
N ALA A 279 -0.24 -2.02 11.65
CA ALA A 279 -1.55 -1.43 11.94
C ALA A 279 -2.11 -1.93 13.28
N LYS A 280 -1.95 -3.23 13.57
CA LYS A 280 -2.35 -3.83 14.85
C LYS A 280 -1.55 -3.26 16.04
N HIS A 281 -0.26 -2.95 15.86
CA HIS A 281 0.51 -2.29 16.90
C HIS A 281 0.00 -0.86 17.16
N LEU A 282 -0.28 -0.09 16.11
CA LEU A 282 -0.84 1.25 16.21
C LEU A 282 -2.25 1.24 16.84
N SER A 283 -3.08 0.24 16.54
CA SER A 283 -4.46 0.17 17.06
C SER A 283 -4.56 0.04 18.57
N LYS A 284 -3.48 -0.35 19.27
CA LYS A 284 -3.42 -0.38 20.73
C LYS A 284 -3.73 0.99 21.36
N TYR A 285 -3.36 2.06 20.67
CA TYR A 285 -3.63 3.43 21.11
C TYR A 285 -5.10 3.86 20.94
N THR A 286 -5.92 3.01 20.32
CA THR A 286 -7.36 3.26 20.13
C THR A 286 -8.27 2.41 21.01
N GLU A 287 -7.72 1.59 21.91
CA GLU A 287 -8.52 0.74 22.81
C GLU A 287 -9.52 1.55 23.63
N GLY A 288 -10.81 1.21 23.53
CA GLY A 288 -11.91 1.94 24.16
C GLY A 288 -12.20 3.33 23.57
N LYS A 289 -11.50 3.75 22.50
CA LYS A 289 -11.57 5.08 21.91
C LYS A 289 -11.87 5.03 20.41
N HIS A 290 -12.36 3.91 19.86
CA HIS A 290 -12.71 3.82 18.43
C HIS A 290 -14.09 3.23 18.23
N MET A 291 -14.74 3.62 17.16
CA MET A 291 -16.07 3.17 16.73
C MET A 291 -15.99 2.70 15.28
N PRO A 292 -15.85 1.38 15.02
CA PRO A 292 -15.91 0.84 13.67
C PRO A 292 -17.33 0.87 13.12
N GLY A 293 -17.50 0.72 11.81
CA GLY A 293 -18.78 0.76 11.13
C GLY A 293 -19.44 2.13 11.10
N ASN A 294 -18.70 3.21 11.35
CA ASN A 294 -19.22 4.58 11.43
C ASN A 294 -18.79 5.43 10.23
N LEU A 295 -19.70 5.67 9.31
CA LEU A 295 -19.50 6.53 8.13
C LEU A 295 -19.79 7.99 8.49
N VAL A 296 -18.78 8.85 8.50
CA VAL A 296 -18.94 10.30 8.60
C VAL A 296 -19.47 10.85 7.29
N PHE A 297 -20.56 11.63 7.32
CA PHE A 297 -21.22 12.11 6.11
C PHE A 297 -21.52 13.61 6.08
N ASP A 298 -21.48 14.30 7.22
CA ASP A 298 -21.75 15.74 7.31
C ASP A 298 -20.96 16.39 8.45
N ILE A 299 -20.67 17.68 8.29
CA ILE A 299 -19.89 18.47 9.23
C ILE A 299 -20.37 19.91 9.28
N LYS A 300 -20.42 20.49 10.47
CA LYS A 300 -20.72 21.89 10.69
C LYS A 300 -19.71 22.50 11.65
N ILE A 301 -19.17 23.65 11.27
CA ILE A 301 -18.19 24.40 12.07
C ILE A 301 -18.93 25.52 12.78
N ASN A 302 -18.95 25.45 14.10
CA ASN A 302 -19.46 26.47 15.01
C ASN A 302 -18.35 26.83 16.01
N ASP A 303 -18.67 27.16 17.27
CA ASP A 303 -17.68 27.27 18.35
C ASP A 303 -16.92 25.97 18.54
N LYS A 304 -17.60 24.83 18.40
CA LYS A 304 -17.04 23.50 18.23
C LYS A 304 -17.39 22.94 16.86
N VAL A 305 -16.80 21.81 16.51
CA VAL A 305 -17.10 21.10 15.26
C VAL A 305 -18.15 20.04 15.56
N GLU A 306 -19.28 20.10 14.85
CA GLU A 306 -20.33 19.07 14.90
C GLU A 306 -20.16 18.13 13.70
N VAL A 307 -19.99 16.85 13.95
CA VAL A 307 -19.81 15.81 12.93
C VAL A 307 -20.95 14.82 13.02
N LEU A 308 -21.61 14.53 11.89
CA LEU A 308 -22.62 13.49 11.79
C LEU A 308 -22.01 12.21 11.21
N SER A 309 -22.20 11.09 11.91
CA SER A 309 -21.78 9.77 11.46
C SER A 309 -22.95 8.80 11.50
N PHE A 310 -23.01 7.92 10.49
CA PHE A 310 -23.95 6.82 10.43
C PHE A 310 -23.29 5.53 10.92
N ASP A 311 -23.78 5.00 12.02
CA ASP A 311 -23.41 3.68 12.53
C ASP A 311 -24.12 2.59 11.72
N ASN A 312 -23.38 1.94 10.84
CA ASN A 312 -23.92 0.91 9.95
C ASN A 312 -24.26 -0.39 10.69
N ILE A 313 -23.71 -0.58 11.90
CA ILE A 313 -24.01 -1.76 12.75
C ILE A 313 -25.35 -1.55 13.44
N GLN A 314 -25.53 -0.42 14.12
CA GLN A 314 -26.77 -0.08 14.86
C GLN A 314 -27.84 0.56 13.98
N LYS A 315 -27.54 0.94 12.74
CA LYS A 315 -28.43 1.66 11.80
C LYS A 315 -28.93 2.99 12.36
N LYS A 316 -28.08 3.72 13.08
CA LYS A 316 -28.39 4.99 13.74
C LYS A 316 -27.40 6.08 13.34
N THR A 317 -27.87 7.31 13.34
CA THR A 317 -26.98 8.48 13.20
C THR A 317 -26.59 9.00 14.58
N LYS A 318 -25.30 9.30 14.73
CA LYS A 318 -24.71 9.91 15.91
C LYS A 318 -24.16 11.28 15.56
N LYS A 319 -24.23 12.20 16.52
CA LYS A 319 -23.57 13.51 16.43
C LYS A 319 -22.36 13.49 17.37
N VAL A 320 -21.18 13.77 16.84
CA VAL A 320 -19.98 13.99 17.64
C VAL A 320 -19.66 15.47 17.67
N ILE A 321 -19.47 16.04 18.84
CA ILE A 321 -19.08 17.44 19.06
C ILE A 321 -17.63 17.43 19.56
N ALA A 322 -16.72 18.03 18.77
CA ALA A 322 -15.30 18.06 19.04
C ALA A 322 -14.73 19.48 19.03
N ASP A 323 -13.64 19.72 19.75
CA ASP A 323 -12.92 20.99 19.65
C ASP A 323 -12.14 21.07 18.32
N LYS A 324 -11.47 19.99 17.95
CA LYS A 324 -10.77 19.86 16.67
C LYS A 324 -11.02 18.48 16.05
N VAL A 325 -11.00 18.43 14.72
CA VAL A 325 -11.25 17.19 13.95
C VAL A 325 -10.11 16.96 12.97
N LEU A 326 -9.58 15.74 12.95
CA LEU A 326 -8.64 15.25 11.95
C LEU A 326 -9.35 14.36 10.95
N PHE A 327 -9.35 14.73 9.67
CA PHE A 327 -9.75 13.86 8.58
C PHE A 327 -8.53 13.10 8.05
N ALA A 328 -8.41 11.85 8.47
CA ALA A 328 -7.43 10.88 7.99
C ALA A 328 -8.02 10.01 6.87
N THR A 329 -8.79 10.64 6.00
CA THR A 329 -9.55 10.01 4.91
C THR A 329 -8.99 10.42 3.55
N PRO A 330 -9.11 9.56 2.51
CA PRO A 330 -8.73 9.91 1.15
C PRO A 330 -9.44 11.18 0.63
N GLN A 331 -8.80 11.90 -0.30
CA GLN A 331 -9.34 13.17 -0.79
C GLN A 331 -10.66 13.01 -1.56
N PHE A 332 -10.91 11.86 -2.20
CA PHE A 332 -12.20 11.59 -2.83
C PHE A 332 -13.36 11.44 -1.82
N VAL A 333 -13.06 11.08 -0.56
CA VAL A 333 -14.03 11.10 0.55
C VAL A 333 -14.23 12.52 1.03
N ASN A 334 -13.14 13.27 1.24
CA ASN A 334 -13.19 14.67 1.67
C ASN A 334 -13.99 15.54 0.70
N GLU A 335 -13.84 15.32 -0.62
CA GLU A 335 -14.65 16.01 -1.65
C GLU A 335 -16.16 15.84 -1.43
N ARG A 336 -16.61 14.69 -0.91
CA ARG A 336 -18.03 14.40 -0.65
C ARG A 336 -18.57 15.03 0.64
N ILE A 337 -17.67 15.28 1.58
CA ILE A 337 -18.01 15.90 2.87
C ILE A 337 -17.88 17.42 2.76
N PHE A 338 -16.82 17.92 2.13
CA PHE A 338 -16.51 19.33 1.98
C PHE A 338 -16.73 19.82 0.56
N ASN A 339 -17.72 20.68 0.32
CA ASN A 339 -18.06 21.16 -1.03
C ASN A 339 -16.92 21.94 -1.73
N HIS A 340 -15.95 22.48 -0.99
CA HIS A 340 -14.83 23.26 -1.51
C HIS A 340 -13.54 22.45 -1.68
N LYS A 341 -13.48 21.18 -1.20
CA LYS A 341 -12.36 20.28 -1.42
C LYS A 341 -12.60 19.48 -2.70
N LYS A 342 -11.78 19.68 -3.72
CA LYS A 342 -11.88 18.96 -4.99
C LYS A 342 -10.79 17.90 -5.09
N ALA A 343 -11.15 16.72 -5.56
CA ALA A 343 -10.23 15.60 -5.77
C ALA A 343 -10.05 15.26 -7.26
N SER A 344 -10.40 16.17 -8.16
CA SER A 344 -10.32 15.91 -9.62
C SER A 344 -8.90 15.73 -10.15
N SER A 345 -7.92 16.32 -9.48
CA SER A 345 -6.50 16.17 -9.79
C SER A 345 -5.85 14.94 -9.17
N PHE A 346 -6.53 14.26 -8.24
CA PHE A 346 -6.00 13.08 -7.56
C PHE A 346 -6.34 11.82 -8.35
N HIS A 347 -5.33 11.08 -8.79
CA HIS A 347 -5.47 9.90 -9.62
C HIS A 347 -5.35 8.63 -8.77
N TYR A 348 -6.47 7.93 -8.58
CA TYR A 348 -6.51 6.68 -7.78
C TYR A 348 -6.55 5.47 -8.68
N VAL A 349 -5.54 4.64 -8.56
CA VAL A 349 -5.42 3.40 -9.34
C VAL A 349 -6.20 2.28 -8.65
N PRO A 350 -7.07 1.56 -9.39
CA PRO A 350 -7.71 0.37 -8.84
C PRO A 350 -6.75 -0.82 -8.88
N TRP A 351 -6.87 -1.68 -7.85
CA TRP A 351 -6.08 -2.89 -7.71
C TRP A 351 -6.96 -4.12 -7.49
N LEU A 352 -6.45 -5.25 -7.96
CA LEU A 352 -6.95 -6.58 -7.64
C LEU A 352 -5.85 -7.35 -6.92
N LEU A 353 -6.12 -7.78 -5.71
CA LEU A 353 -5.32 -8.75 -5.00
C LEU A 353 -6.04 -10.09 -5.06
N THR A 354 -5.31 -11.17 -5.34
CA THR A 354 -5.91 -12.50 -5.39
C THR A 354 -5.11 -13.45 -4.54
N THR A 355 -5.69 -13.84 -3.40
CA THR A 355 -5.11 -14.89 -2.57
C THR A 355 -5.52 -16.25 -3.10
N ILE A 356 -4.55 -17.11 -3.31
CA ILE A 356 -4.72 -18.44 -3.90
C ILE A 356 -4.19 -19.48 -2.92
N THR A 357 -5.06 -20.36 -2.48
CA THR A 357 -4.66 -21.56 -1.74
C THR A 357 -4.39 -22.68 -2.72
N LEU A 358 -3.20 -23.24 -2.65
CA LEU A 358 -2.68 -24.27 -3.54
C LEU A 358 -2.42 -25.57 -2.78
N LYS A 359 -2.50 -26.69 -3.48
CA LYS A 359 -2.11 -28.01 -2.95
C LYS A 359 -0.63 -28.00 -2.54
N ASN A 360 -0.30 -28.91 -1.62
CA ASN A 360 1.08 -29.07 -1.10
C ASN A 360 2.12 -29.25 -2.21
N GLU A 361 1.79 -29.92 -3.31
CA GLU A 361 2.71 -30.26 -4.40
C GLU A 361 3.12 -29.05 -5.26
N PHE A 362 2.49 -27.89 -5.08
CA PHE A 362 2.90 -26.68 -5.81
C PHE A 362 4.30 -26.23 -5.37
N GLY A 363 5.16 -25.99 -6.36
CA GLY A 363 6.58 -25.60 -6.15
C GLY A 363 7.54 -26.79 -6.06
N GLY A 364 7.04 -28.04 -5.98
CA GLY A 364 7.88 -29.24 -5.84
C GLY A 364 8.63 -29.25 -4.51
N ASP A 365 9.94 -29.59 -4.56
CA ASP A 365 10.80 -29.68 -3.38
C ASP A 365 11.35 -28.32 -2.90
N GLU A 366 11.11 -27.25 -3.66
CA GLU A 366 11.54 -25.89 -3.34
C GLU A 366 10.35 -24.97 -3.11
N ALA A 367 10.37 -24.25 -2.00
CA ALA A 367 9.40 -23.18 -1.77
C ALA A 367 9.62 -22.02 -2.75
N PRO A 368 8.58 -21.28 -3.15
CA PRO A 368 8.75 -20.02 -3.87
C PRO A 368 9.61 -19.03 -3.07
N ALA A 369 10.28 -18.10 -3.76
CA ALA A 369 10.85 -16.92 -3.11
C ALA A 369 9.74 -16.12 -2.40
N TRP A 370 10.11 -15.15 -1.55
CA TRP A 370 9.12 -14.26 -0.98
C TRP A 370 8.39 -13.49 -2.07
N ASP A 371 9.09 -12.83 -3.00
CA ASP A 371 8.52 -12.18 -4.18
C ASP A 371 8.87 -12.93 -5.47
N ASN A 372 7.87 -13.14 -6.32
CA ASN A 372 7.97 -13.95 -7.53
C ASN A 372 7.42 -13.17 -8.73
N VAL A 373 8.30 -12.49 -9.42
CA VAL A 373 7.96 -11.59 -10.53
C VAL A 373 8.01 -12.33 -11.86
N ILE A 374 7.11 -12.00 -12.78
CA ILE A 374 7.00 -12.63 -14.10
C ILE A 374 7.21 -11.56 -15.18
N TYR A 375 8.32 -11.67 -15.92
CA TYR A 375 8.65 -10.73 -17.02
C TYR A 375 7.54 -10.68 -18.07
N GLY A 376 7.18 -9.46 -18.48
CA GLY A 376 6.15 -9.25 -19.49
C GLY A 376 4.74 -9.64 -19.05
N SER A 377 4.52 -9.87 -17.76
CA SER A 377 3.19 -10.02 -17.18
C SER A 377 2.49 -8.65 -17.05
N SER A 378 1.16 -8.67 -17.18
CA SER A 378 0.35 -7.48 -16.87
C SER A 378 0.09 -7.32 -15.37
N GLY A 379 0.27 -8.38 -14.58
CA GLY A 379 0.33 -8.35 -13.11
C GLY A 379 1.72 -8.02 -12.60
N LEU A 380 1.86 -8.01 -11.28
CA LEU A 380 3.12 -7.75 -10.57
C LEU A 380 3.76 -9.02 -10.03
N GLY A 381 3.23 -10.21 -10.41
CA GLY A 381 3.67 -11.45 -9.82
C GLY A 381 2.90 -11.82 -8.56
N TYR A 382 3.53 -12.55 -7.65
CA TYR A 382 2.88 -13.00 -6.42
C TYR A 382 3.87 -13.10 -5.26
N ILE A 383 3.34 -12.82 -4.07
CA ILE A 383 4.05 -13.00 -2.80
C ILE A 383 3.71 -14.39 -2.26
N PHE A 384 4.71 -15.06 -1.68
CA PHE A 384 4.53 -16.29 -0.92
C PHE A 384 4.25 -15.94 0.54
N ASP A 385 2.98 -16.00 0.94
CA ASP A 385 2.51 -15.52 2.25
C ASP A 385 3.05 -16.34 3.45
N GLN A 386 3.61 -17.52 3.19
CA GLN A 386 4.20 -18.39 4.21
C GLN A 386 5.73 -18.34 4.23
N HIS A 387 6.35 -17.34 3.61
CA HIS A 387 7.80 -17.24 3.46
C HIS A 387 8.55 -17.41 4.80
N GLN A 388 8.05 -16.85 5.89
CA GLN A 388 8.66 -16.96 7.22
C GLN A 388 8.28 -18.24 7.98
N ASN A 389 7.47 -19.13 7.39
CA ASN A 389 7.16 -20.41 7.99
C ASN A 389 8.35 -21.38 7.83
N LEU A 390 8.90 -21.88 8.93
CA LEU A 390 10.03 -22.83 8.91
C LEU A 390 9.71 -24.17 8.20
N ASN A 391 8.43 -24.51 8.05
CA ASN A 391 7.96 -25.71 7.35
C ASN A 391 7.37 -25.38 5.95
N GLN A 392 7.97 -24.45 5.22
CA GLN A 392 7.48 -23.93 3.93
C GLN A 392 7.16 -25.00 2.88
N ILE A 393 7.85 -26.14 2.91
CA ILE A 393 7.69 -27.23 1.93
C ILE A 393 6.58 -28.21 2.30
N ILE A 394 6.01 -28.10 3.49
CA ILE A 394 5.00 -29.03 4.01
C ILE A 394 3.62 -28.35 4.08
N GLY A 395 2.59 -29.04 3.59
CA GLY A 395 1.21 -28.54 3.62
C GLY A 395 0.84 -27.64 2.44
N GLU A 396 -0.40 -27.19 2.43
CA GLU A 396 -0.95 -26.31 1.42
C GLU A 396 -0.20 -24.97 1.39
N LYS A 397 -0.03 -24.42 0.18
CA LYS A 397 0.63 -23.14 -0.06
C LYS A 397 -0.38 -22.02 -0.18
N VAL A 398 -0.04 -20.84 0.32
CA VAL A 398 -0.83 -19.62 0.14
C VAL A 398 0.04 -18.57 -0.53
N ILE A 399 -0.44 -18.06 -1.65
CA ILE A 399 0.19 -16.98 -2.41
C ILE A 399 -0.80 -15.86 -2.63
N THR A 400 -0.32 -14.63 -2.67
CA THR A 400 -1.12 -13.45 -3.04
C THR A 400 -0.59 -12.83 -4.32
N HIS A 401 -1.38 -12.90 -5.40
CA HIS A 401 -1.11 -12.25 -6.68
C HIS A 401 -1.57 -10.80 -6.65
N TYR A 402 -0.74 -9.91 -7.18
CA TYR A 402 -0.96 -8.46 -7.22
C TYR A 402 -1.15 -7.97 -8.65
N LYS A 403 -2.17 -7.14 -8.87
CA LYS A 403 -2.41 -6.51 -10.17
C LYS A 403 -2.93 -5.09 -10.02
N SER A 404 -2.13 -4.12 -10.47
CA SER A 404 -2.57 -2.75 -10.69
C SER A 404 -3.24 -2.64 -12.06
N PHE A 405 -4.25 -1.77 -12.18
CA PHE A 405 -4.87 -1.43 -13.46
C PHE A 405 -4.26 -0.13 -14.00
N SER A 406 -2.99 -0.22 -14.39
CA SER A 406 -2.21 0.90 -14.94
C SER A 406 -2.80 1.38 -16.26
N THR A 407 -3.42 2.55 -16.24
CA THR A 407 -4.05 3.18 -17.41
C THR A 407 -4.29 4.67 -17.18
N SER A 408 -4.39 5.45 -18.25
CA SER A 408 -4.74 6.87 -18.18
C SER A 408 -6.14 7.15 -17.63
N ASP A 409 -7.09 6.22 -17.81
CA ASP A 409 -8.47 6.33 -17.31
C ASP A 409 -8.74 5.40 -16.14
N CYS A 410 -8.24 5.76 -14.96
CA CYS A 410 -8.45 5.00 -13.72
C CYS A 410 -9.94 4.86 -13.35
N ARG A 411 -10.81 5.80 -13.74
CA ARG A 411 -12.26 5.72 -13.45
C ARG A 411 -12.91 4.62 -14.28
N LYS A 412 -12.55 4.51 -15.57
CA LYS A 412 -13.02 3.43 -16.46
C LYS A 412 -12.50 2.08 -16.00
N ALA A 413 -11.22 2.01 -15.64
CA ALA A 413 -10.61 0.80 -15.09
C ALA A 413 -11.32 0.32 -13.82
N ARG A 414 -11.65 1.22 -12.90
CA ARG A 414 -12.41 0.92 -11.68
C ARG A 414 -13.79 0.37 -11.98
N LYS A 415 -14.56 1.00 -12.89
CA LYS A 415 -15.87 0.49 -13.32
C LYS A 415 -15.76 -0.91 -13.91
N LYS A 416 -14.73 -1.16 -14.74
CA LYS A 416 -14.47 -2.49 -15.31
C LYS A 416 -14.19 -3.51 -14.21
N LEU A 417 -13.28 -3.21 -13.26
CA LEU A 417 -12.92 -4.11 -12.17
C LEU A 417 -14.15 -4.51 -11.34
N TYR A 418 -14.99 -3.54 -10.96
CA TYR A 418 -16.19 -3.85 -10.16
C TYR A 418 -17.25 -4.63 -10.93
N ALA A 419 -17.32 -4.49 -12.26
CA ALA A 419 -18.25 -5.25 -13.11
C ALA A 419 -17.82 -6.70 -13.35
N MET A 420 -16.51 -7.02 -13.21
CA MET A 420 -15.99 -8.37 -13.45
C MET A 420 -16.52 -9.38 -12.43
N LYS A 421 -16.93 -10.55 -12.94
CA LYS A 421 -17.38 -11.70 -12.16
C LYS A 421 -16.23 -12.66 -11.85
N GLU A 422 -16.47 -13.64 -10.99
CA GLU A 422 -15.44 -14.59 -10.52
C GLU A 422 -14.69 -15.27 -11.68
N ALA A 423 -15.39 -15.71 -12.72
CA ALA A 423 -14.77 -16.39 -13.87
C ALA A 423 -13.80 -15.46 -14.62
N GLU A 424 -14.21 -14.22 -14.88
CA GLU A 424 -13.37 -13.22 -15.56
C GLU A 424 -12.16 -12.83 -14.72
N LEU A 425 -12.32 -12.75 -13.40
CA LEU A 425 -11.21 -12.47 -12.47
C LEU A 425 -10.24 -13.65 -12.40
N LYS A 426 -10.77 -14.88 -12.36
CA LYS A 426 -9.96 -16.11 -12.42
C LYS A 426 -9.10 -16.13 -13.69
N ASP A 427 -9.74 -15.95 -14.85
CA ASP A 427 -9.04 -15.99 -16.16
C ASP A 427 -7.95 -14.91 -16.21
N LEU A 428 -8.25 -13.69 -15.76
CA LEU A 428 -7.30 -12.58 -15.70
C LEU A 428 -6.04 -12.91 -14.88
N VAL A 429 -6.19 -13.57 -13.74
CA VAL A 429 -5.08 -13.96 -12.86
C VAL A 429 -4.31 -15.15 -13.43
N LEU A 430 -5.03 -16.13 -13.98
CA LEU A 430 -4.40 -17.31 -14.58
C LEU A 430 -3.61 -16.97 -15.84
N ASP A 431 -4.04 -16.00 -16.64
CA ASP A 431 -3.28 -15.52 -17.80
C ASP A 431 -1.89 -14.97 -17.41
N ASP A 432 -1.79 -14.35 -16.26
CA ASP A 432 -0.50 -13.90 -15.72
C ASP A 432 0.33 -15.08 -15.17
N LEU A 433 -0.25 -15.89 -14.29
CA LEU A 433 0.47 -16.94 -13.57
C LEU A 433 0.90 -18.13 -14.46
N LYS A 434 0.11 -18.49 -15.47
CA LYS A 434 0.41 -19.59 -16.40
C LYS A 434 1.66 -19.34 -17.24
N LYS A 435 2.14 -18.11 -17.36
CA LYS A 435 3.41 -17.82 -18.03
C LYS A 435 4.60 -18.50 -17.35
N ALA A 436 4.59 -18.51 -16.00
CA ALA A 436 5.65 -19.14 -15.21
C ALA A 436 5.23 -20.53 -14.68
N HIS A 437 3.95 -20.77 -14.50
CA HIS A 437 3.38 -21.98 -13.94
C HIS A 437 2.26 -22.55 -14.84
N PRO A 438 2.58 -23.17 -15.99
CA PRO A 438 1.55 -23.60 -16.97
C PRO A 438 0.46 -24.50 -16.40
N LEU A 439 0.78 -25.30 -15.37
CA LEU A 439 -0.12 -26.27 -14.74
C LEU A 439 -0.71 -25.77 -13.40
N ILE A 440 -0.58 -24.49 -13.07
CA ILE A 440 -1.00 -23.96 -11.75
C ILE A 440 -2.46 -24.27 -11.43
N GLU A 441 -3.33 -24.30 -12.46
CA GLU A 441 -4.77 -24.54 -12.28
C GLU A 441 -5.08 -25.91 -11.64
N ASP A 442 -4.23 -26.92 -11.88
CA ASP A 442 -4.38 -28.25 -11.30
C ASP A 442 -4.10 -28.28 -9.78
N PHE A 443 -3.42 -27.26 -9.28
CA PHE A 443 -3.05 -27.13 -7.88
C PHE A 443 -4.00 -26.25 -7.08
N ILE A 444 -4.88 -25.47 -7.71
CA ILE A 444 -5.72 -24.49 -7.02
C ILE A 444 -6.82 -25.20 -6.21
N LEU A 445 -6.94 -24.82 -4.92
CA LEU A 445 -8.01 -25.25 -4.01
C LEU A 445 -9.05 -24.13 -3.82
N GLU A 446 -8.60 -22.87 -3.72
CA GLU A 446 -9.45 -21.70 -3.48
C GLU A 446 -8.80 -20.45 -4.10
N MET A 447 -9.63 -19.51 -4.58
CA MET A 447 -9.21 -18.17 -4.96
C MET A 447 -10.11 -17.12 -4.31
N GLN A 448 -9.51 -16.16 -3.63
CA GLN A 448 -10.19 -15.01 -3.03
C GLN A 448 -9.75 -13.73 -3.73
N PHE A 449 -10.70 -13.05 -4.37
CA PHE A 449 -10.47 -11.82 -5.13
C PHE A 449 -10.83 -10.61 -4.28
N HIS A 450 -9.84 -9.79 -3.92
CA HIS A 450 -10.04 -8.56 -3.16
C HIS A 450 -9.93 -7.35 -4.10
N LYS A 451 -11.06 -6.65 -4.31
CA LYS A 451 -11.16 -5.48 -5.20
C LYS A 451 -11.00 -4.19 -4.40
N ILE A 452 -10.02 -3.37 -4.77
CA ILE A 452 -9.81 -2.04 -4.19
C ILE A 452 -9.94 -1.00 -5.28
N GLY A 453 -11.02 -0.22 -5.26
CA GLY A 453 -11.33 0.73 -6.33
C GLY A 453 -10.46 1.99 -6.34
N HIS A 454 -10.02 2.43 -5.17
CA HIS A 454 -9.16 3.59 -4.97
C HIS A 454 -7.97 3.18 -4.09
N ALA A 455 -7.17 2.23 -4.57
CA ALA A 455 -6.15 1.61 -3.76
C ALA A 455 -4.98 2.54 -3.47
N MET A 456 -4.46 3.22 -4.48
CA MET A 456 -3.27 4.06 -4.37
C MET A 456 -3.43 5.36 -5.13
N ILE A 457 -2.99 6.46 -4.52
CA ILE A 457 -2.73 7.70 -5.24
C ILE A 457 -1.52 7.50 -6.15
N ALA A 458 -1.60 7.98 -7.39
CA ALA A 458 -0.49 7.93 -8.32
C ALA A 458 0.18 9.30 -8.49
N PRO A 459 1.51 9.38 -8.40
CA PRO A 459 2.27 10.61 -8.53
C PRO A 459 2.45 11.03 -10.00
N VAL A 460 1.34 11.37 -10.65
CA VAL A 460 1.38 11.94 -12.00
C VAL A 460 1.99 13.34 -11.98
N PRO A 461 2.49 13.88 -13.11
CA PRO A 461 3.02 15.24 -13.16
C PRO A 461 2.08 16.28 -12.53
N ASN A 462 2.66 17.20 -11.76
CA ASN A 462 1.99 18.26 -10.97
C ASN A 462 1.09 17.73 -9.81
N GLN A 463 1.24 16.47 -9.39
CA GLN A 463 0.50 15.92 -8.25
C GLN A 463 1.18 16.21 -6.91
N ILE A 464 2.50 15.96 -6.80
CA ILE A 464 3.22 16.00 -5.52
C ILE A 464 3.41 17.43 -5.04
N PHE A 465 3.94 18.29 -5.92
CA PHE A 465 4.26 19.69 -5.61
C PHE A 465 3.22 20.67 -6.15
N GLY A 466 2.12 20.15 -6.69
CA GLY A 466 1.07 20.93 -7.29
C GLY A 466 0.23 21.74 -6.29
N GLU A 467 -0.40 22.78 -6.81
CA GLU A 467 -1.24 23.71 -6.04
C GLU A 467 -2.43 23.00 -5.37
N GLU A 468 -3.05 22.04 -6.05
CA GLU A 468 -4.22 21.30 -5.53
C GLU A 468 -3.85 20.45 -4.31
N THR A 469 -2.69 19.80 -4.32
CA THR A 469 -2.18 19.07 -3.16
C THR A 469 -1.84 20.02 -2.01
N GLY A 470 -1.32 21.23 -2.31
CA GLY A 470 -1.13 22.28 -1.31
C GLY A 470 -2.43 22.69 -0.64
N LYS A 471 -3.45 23.03 -1.43
CA LYS A 471 -4.79 23.42 -0.94
C LYS A 471 -5.47 22.30 -0.15
N ALA A 472 -5.26 21.04 -0.55
CA ALA A 472 -5.86 19.90 0.14
C ALA A 472 -5.35 19.74 1.58
N LYS A 473 -4.13 20.21 1.88
CA LYS A 473 -3.52 20.18 3.23
C LYS A 473 -4.00 21.29 4.15
N GLU A 474 -4.55 22.36 3.60
CA GLU A 474 -4.89 23.56 4.37
C GLU A 474 -5.97 23.26 5.41
N PRO A 475 -5.72 23.57 6.70
CA PRO A 475 -6.72 23.44 7.75
C PRO A 475 -7.89 24.41 7.51
N ILE A 476 -9.08 24.03 7.95
CA ILE A 476 -10.29 24.86 7.86
C ILE A 476 -10.58 25.47 9.22
N GLY A 477 -10.54 26.80 9.30
CA GLY A 477 -10.89 27.55 10.50
C GLY A 477 -10.05 27.21 11.74
N GLY A 478 -8.86 26.63 11.58
CA GLY A 478 -8.03 26.17 12.71
C GLY A 478 -8.62 25.03 13.53
N LYS A 479 -9.70 24.41 13.04
CA LYS A 479 -10.45 23.36 13.76
C LYS A 479 -10.50 22.04 13.01
N ILE A 480 -10.40 22.06 11.68
CA ILE A 480 -10.40 20.84 10.85
C ILE A 480 -9.04 20.71 10.20
N PHE A 481 -8.44 19.55 10.34
CA PHE A 481 -7.12 19.20 9.84
C PHE A 481 -7.21 17.95 8.94
N PHE A 482 -6.22 17.77 8.07
CA PHE A 482 -6.18 16.69 7.09
C PHE A 482 -4.87 15.94 7.17
N ALA A 483 -4.92 14.60 7.21
CA ALA A 483 -3.75 13.73 7.21
C ALA A 483 -4.04 12.46 6.41
N HIS A 484 -3.37 12.28 5.30
CA HIS A 484 -3.46 11.07 4.49
C HIS A 484 -2.26 10.99 3.55
N SER A 485 -1.84 9.80 3.14
CA SER A 485 -0.77 9.63 2.15
C SER A 485 -1.07 10.33 0.81
N ASP A 486 -2.35 10.52 0.46
CA ASP A 486 -2.77 11.32 -0.71
C ASP A 486 -2.13 12.71 -0.71
N LEU A 487 -1.98 13.32 0.48
CA LEU A 487 -1.41 14.64 0.64
C LEU A 487 0.10 14.68 0.39
N SER A 488 0.75 13.53 0.42
CA SER A 488 2.14 13.37 -0.04
C SER A 488 2.22 13.03 -1.53
N GLY A 489 1.12 12.53 -2.12
CA GLY A 489 1.07 12.08 -3.51
C GLY A 489 1.68 10.69 -3.72
N ILE A 490 2.10 10.00 -2.65
CA ILE A 490 2.69 8.66 -2.65
C ILE A 490 2.04 7.81 -1.56
N SER A 491 1.56 6.62 -1.92
CA SER A 491 0.85 5.71 -1.01
C SER A 491 1.77 4.69 -0.35
N ILE A 492 2.74 5.12 0.44
CA ILE A 492 3.59 4.24 1.24
C ILE A 492 3.27 4.38 2.73
N PHE A 493 3.64 3.37 3.52
CA PHE A 493 3.38 3.33 4.96
C PHE A 493 3.97 4.55 5.69
N GLU A 494 5.20 4.89 5.39
CA GLU A 494 5.92 6.00 6.02
C GLU A 494 5.21 7.34 5.80
N GLU A 495 4.75 7.61 4.58
CA GLU A 495 4.00 8.85 4.29
C GLU A 495 2.71 8.93 5.11
N ALA A 496 1.95 7.85 5.15
CA ALA A 496 0.74 7.79 5.96
C ALA A 496 1.03 8.00 7.46
N PHE A 497 2.09 7.37 7.96
CA PHE A 497 2.52 7.47 9.35
C PHE A 497 2.90 8.92 9.71
N TYR A 498 3.77 9.55 8.92
CA TYR A 498 4.22 10.91 9.19
C TYR A 498 3.12 11.97 8.98
N GLN A 499 2.19 11.76 8.05
CA GLN A 499 1.03 12.64 7.91
C GLN A 499 0.19 12.66 9.20
N GLY A 500 -0.10 11.50 9.77
CA GLY A 500 -0.86 11.41 11.02
C GLY A 500 -0.12 12.02 12.21
N LEU A 501 1.16 11.68 12.39
CA LEU A 501 2.01 12.18 13.45
C LEU A 501 2.06 13.71 13.47
N ARG A 502 2.50 14.31 12.36
CA ARG A 502 2.68 15.77 12.24
C ARG A 502 1.37 16.54 12.38
N THR A 503 0.28 15.99 11.87
CA THR A 503 -1.01 16.68 11.98
C THR A 503 -1.55 16.62 13.41
N ALA A 504 -1.35 15.52 14.12
CA ALA A 504 -1.70 15.44 15.54
C ALA A 504 -0.92 16.48 16.38
N GLU A 505 0.38 16.64 16.11
CA GLU A 505 1.21 17.68 16.75
C GLU A 505 0.73 19.10 16.46
N GLN A 506 0.30 19.39 15.24
CA GLN A 506 -0.31 20.68 14.88
C GLN A 506 -1.66 20.94 15.57
N MET A 507 -2.38 19.87 15.95
CA MET A 507 -3.67 19.98 16.62
C MET A 507 -3.51 20.24 18.13
N MET A 508 -2.46 19.79 18.75
CA MET A 508 -2.18 20.04 20.17
C MET A 508 -1.73 21.48 20.40
#